data_760dea95a7cd44d957f59ecd37217ff3
#
_entry.id   760dea95a7cd44d957f59ecd37217ff3
#
_cell.length_a   1.000
_cell.length_b   1.000
_cell.length_c   1.000
_cell.angle_alpha   90.00
_cell.angle_beta   90.00
_cell.angle_gamma   90.00
#
_symmetry.space_group_name_H-M   'P 1'
#
loop_
_entity.id
_entity.type
_entity.pdbx_description
1 polymer ?
#
loop_
_entity_poly.entity_id
_entity_poly.type
_entity_poly.pdbx_seq_one_letter_code
_entity_poly.pdbx_strand_id
1 'polypeptide(L)'
;MYYAIMSEDIENSLLKRKSARPTHLDRLNKLADQDRLMLAGPHPAVDRPDPGKDGFSGSLVIAEFDSLEQARAWADADPYVAAGVYQKVTVKPFKRVL
;
A
#
# COMPACT_ATOMS: atom_id res chain seq x y z
N MET A 1 -14.26 -8.19 -7.19
CA MET A 1 -14.24 -8.32 -5.72
C MET A 1 -13.11 -7.47 -5.15
N TYR A 2 -13.31 -6.90 -3.96
CA TYR A 2 -12.27 -6.13 -3.28
C TYR A 2 -11.28 -7.02 -2.54
N TYR A 3 -10.07 -6.53 -2.41
CA TYR A 3 -9.00 -7.16 -1.63
C TYR A 3 -8.31 -6.10 -0.78
N ALA A 4 -8.00 -6.45 0.45
CA ALA A 4 -7.23 -5.59 1.36
C ALA A 4 -5.76 -6.00 1.31
N ILE A 5 -4.91 -5.03 1.01
CA ILE A 5 -3.46 -5.19 0.95
C ILE A 5 -2.88 -4.42 2.12
N MET A 6 -2.36 -5.15 3.09
CA MET A 6 -1.80 -4.59 4.31
C MET A 6 -0.30 -4.83 4.34
N SER A 7 0.47 -3.75 4.40
CA SER A 7 1.93 -3.83 4.36
C SER A 7 2.52 -3.30 5.65
N GLU A 8 3.59 -3.93 6.11
CA GLU A 8 4.36 -3.49 7.26
C GLU A 8 5.75 -3.06 6.79
N ASP A 9 6.17 -1.87 7.23
CA ASP A 9 7.47 -1.32 6.87
C ASP A 9 8.59 -1.93 7.71
N ILE A 10 9.80 -1.90 7.14
CA ILE A 10 11.02 -2.02 7.94
C ILE A 10 11.17 -0.79 8.84
N GLU A 11 12.02 -0.88 9.86
CA GLU A 11 12.38 0.31 10.65
C GLU A 11 13.11 1.32 9.74
N ASN A 12 12.88 2.61 10.02
CA ASN A 12 13.54 3.73 9.33
C ASN A 12 13.33 3.72 7.80
N SER A 13 12.11 3.45 7.36
CA SER A 13 11.76 3.32 5.96
C SER A 13 11.59 4.66 5.21
N LEU A 14 11.59 5.80 5.89
CA LEU A 14 11.16 7.08 5.34
C LEU A 14 11.93 7.50 4.07
N LEU A 15 13.26 7.38 4.08
CA LEU A 15 14.07 7.74 2.90
C LEU A 15 13.79 6.82 1.72
N LYS A 16 13.62 5.52 1.98
CA LYS A 16 13.26 4.54 0.95
C LYS A 16 11.89 4.82 0.38
N ARG A 17 10.92 5.19 1.22
CA ARG A 17 9.59 5.60 0.77
C ARG A 17 9.68 6.82 -0.15
N LYS A 18 10.43 7.85 0.24
CA LYS A 18 10.58 9.07 -0.56
C LYS A 18 11.14 8.77 -1.95
N SER A 19 12.12 7.90 -2.07
CA SER A 19 12.75 7.57 -3.35
C SER A 19 11.81 6.81 -4.28
N ALA A 20 10.97 5.92 -3.77
CA ALA A 20 10.06 5.08 -4.57
C ALA A 20 8.63 5.64 -4.66
N ARG A 21 8.32 6.71 -3.93
CA ARG A 21 6.95 7.24 -3.83
C ARG A 21 6.33 7.64 -5.16
N PRO A 22 7.01 8.34 -6.07
CA PRO A 22 6.37 8.72 -7.34
C PRO A 22 5.84 7.52 -8.13
N THR A 23 6.64 6.47 -8.27
CA THR A 23 6.25 5.25 -9.00
C THR A 23 5.14 4.49 -8.26
N HIS A 24 5.21 4.44 -6.93
CA HIS A 24 4.17 3.84 -6.09
C HIS A 24 2.83 4.56 -6.29
N LEU A 25 2.81 5.88 -6.26
CA LEU A 25 1.59 6.67 -6.48
C LEU A 25 1.04 6.53 -7.89
N ASP A 26 1.89 6.42 -8.90
CA ASP A 26 1.45 6.20 -10.29
C ASP A 26 0.60 4.93 -10.41
N ARG A 27 0.98 3.87 -9.73
CA ARG A 27 0.23 2.61 -9.74
C ARG A 27 -1.12 2.75 -9.05
N LEU A 28 -1.17 3.45 -7.92
CA LEU A 28 -2.44 3.73 -7.21
C LEU A 28 -3.35 4.61 -8.06
N ASN A 29 -2.80 5.62 -8.72
CA ASN A 29 -3.58 6.50 -9.59
C ASN A 29 -4.18 5.74 -10.77
N LYS A 30 -3.48 4.75 -11.32
CA LYS A 30 -4.05 3.88 -12.38
C LYS A 30 -5.27 3.11 -11.89
N LEU A 31 -5.22 2.57 -10.67
CA LEU A 31 -6.38 1.91 -10.07
C LEU A 31 -7.54 2.90 -9.88
N ALA A 32 -7.24 4.11 -9.43
CA ALA A 32 -8.25 5.16 -9.24
C ALA A 32 -8.88 5.56 -10.58
N ASP A 33 -8.08 5.73 -11.63
CA ASP A 33 -8.55 6.08 -12.98
C ASP A 33 -9.44 4.99 -13.58
N GLN A 34 -9.23 3.74 -13.18
CA GLN A 34 -10.05 2.59 -13.59
C GLN A 34 -11.26 2.37 -12.68
N ASP A 35 -11.49 3.26 -11.72
CA ASP A 35 -12.56 3.17 -10.73
C ASP A 35 -12.51 1.87 -9.90
N ARG A 36 -11.30 1.40 -9.62
CA ARG A 36 -11.03 0.16 -8.89
C ARG A 36 -10.51 0.39 -7.48
N LEU A 37 -10.08 1.60 -7.15
CA LEU A 37 -9.51 1.92 -5.84
C LEU A 37 -10.61 2.38 -4.88
N MET A 38 -10.75 1.67 -3.75
CA MET A 38 -11.63 2.11 -2.68
C MET A 38 -10.94 3.15 -1.79
N LEU A 39 -9.73 2.82 -1.31
CA LEU A 39 -8.91 3.72 -0.50
C LEU A 39 -7.45 3.27 -0.52
N ALA A 40 -6.58 4.20 -0.19
CA ALA A 40 -5.15 3.92 -0.01
C ALA A 40 -4.54 4.96 0.91
N GLY A 41 -3.63 4.52 1.76
CA GLY A 41 -2.90 5.43 2.62
C GLY A 41 -1.88 4.71 3.50
N PRO A 42 -0.88 5.45 3.99
CA PRO A 42 0.11 4.91 4.91
C PRO A 42 -0.38 4.95 6.36
N HIS A 43 0.21 4.12 7.20
CA HIS A 43 0.02 4.17 8.65
C HIS A 43 1.12 5.03 9.27
N PRO A 44 0.80 6.20 9.85
CA PRO A 44 1.80 6.97 10.60
C PRO A 44 2.39 6.13 11.73
N ALA A 45 3.70 6.24 11.94
CA ALA A 45 4.37 5.47 13.01
C ALA A 45 4.03 5.99 14.41
N VAL A 46 3.47 7.20 14.50
CA VAL A 46 3.00 7.82 15.74
C VAL A 46 1.57 8.33 15.52
N ASP A 47 0.85 8.61 16.60
CA ASP A 47 -0.55 9.02 16.54
C ASP A 47 -0.71 10.48 16.13
N ARG A 48 -0.33 10.77 14.86
CA ARG A 48 -0.48 12.07 14.20
C ARG A 48 -0.65 11.88 12.70
N PRO A 49 -1.48 12.71 12.03
CA PRO A 49 -1.61 12.62 10.56
C PRO A 49 -0.30 12.87 9.82
N ASP A 50 0.51 13.82 10.30
CA ASP A 50 1.86 14.05 9.78
C ASP A 50 2.87 13.58 10.84
N PRO A 51 3.49 12.40 10.64
CA PRO A 51 4.43 11.86 11.61
C PRO A 51 5.82 12.50 11.56
N GLY A 52 6.10 13.37 10.58
CA GLY A 52 7.41 13.99 10.40
C GLY A 52 8.51 12.95 10.26
N LYS A 53 9.59 13.13 11.02
CA LYS A 53 10.76 12.24 10.97
C LYS A 53 10.49 10.81 11.46
N ASP A 54 9.42 10.62 12.24
CA ASP A 54 9.05 9.28 12.74
C ASP A 54 8.54 8.38 11.61
N GLY A 55 8.06 8.98 10.51
CA GLY A 55 7.70 8.26 9.31
C GLY A 55 6.49 7.35 9.47
N PHE A 56 6.50 6.24 8.74
CA PHE A 56 5.35 5.35 8.61
C PHE A 56 5.72 3.92 8.97
N SER A 57 4.75 3.17 9.50
CA SER A 57 4.91 1.76 9.90
C SER A 57 4.31 0.78 8.91
N GLY A 58 3.60 1.25 7.90
CA GLY A 58 2.95 0.41 6.92
C GLY A 58 2.03 1.17 5.99
N SER A 59 1.21 0.42 5.26
CA SER A 59 0.22 0.96 4.32
C SER A 59 -1.00 0.06 4.26
N LEU A 60 -2.13 0.65 3.87
CA LEU A 60 -3.36 -0.06 3.55
C LEU A 60 -3.85 0.36 2.18
N VAL A 61 -4.13 -0.62 1.33
CA VAL A 61 -4.80 -0.42 0.03
C VAL A 61 -5.98 -1.38 -0.03
N ILE A 62 -7.16 -0.87 -0.40
CA ILE A 62 -8.31 -1.71 -0.71
C ILE A 62 -8.75 -1.38 -2.13
N ALA A 63 -8.71 -2.38 -3.01
CA ALA A 63 -9.00 -2.20 -4.43
C ALA A 63 -9.62 -3.47 -5.03
N GLU A 64 -10.21 -3.32 -6.21
CA GLU A 64 -10.79 -4.44 -6.97
C GLU A 64 -9.76 -5.17 -7.80
N PHE A 65 -9.83 -6.51 -7.73
CA PHE A 65 -9.05 -7.41 -8.58
C PHE A 65 -9.93 -8.60 -8.97
N ASP A 66 -9.56 -9.29 -10.05
CA ASP A 66 -10.32 -10.44 -10.54
C ASP A 66 -10.15 -11.67 -9.65
N SER A 67 -9.03 -11.76 -8.93
CA SER A 67 -8.73 -12.90 -8.06
C SER A 67 -7.74 -12.51 -6.96
N LEU A 68 -7.66 -13.36 -5.93
CA LEU A 68 -6.65 -13.22 -4.87
C LEU A 68 -5.23 -13.28 -5.46
N GLU A 69 -5.02 -14.16 -6.44
CA GLU A 69 -3.74 -14.27 -7.15
C GLU A 69 -3.33 -12.96 -7.82
N GLN A 70 -4.27 -12.32 -8.51
CA GLN A 70 -3.99 -11.05 -9.19
C GLN A 70 -3.74 -9.92 -8.20
N ALA A 71 -4.50 -9.88 -7.10
CA ALA A 71 -4.26 -8.90 -6.03
C ALA A 71 -2.87 -9.09 -5.42
N ARG A 72 -2.47 -10.33 -5.17
CA ARG A 72 -1.13 -10.66 -4.65
C ARG A 72 -0.03 -10.25 -5.62
N ALA A 73 -0.20 -10.56 -6.90
CA ALA A 73 0.77 -10.19 -7.94
C ALA A 73 0.93 -8.67 -8.03
N TRP A 74 -0.17 -7.94 -7.95
CA TRP A 74 -0.14 -6.47 -7.95
C TRP A 74 0.62 -5.94 -6.72
N ALA A 75 0.36 -6.51 -5.55
CA ALA A 75 1.01 -6.11 -4.31
C ALA A 75 2.51 -6.40 -4.35
N ASP A 76 2.90 -7.58 -4.83
CA ASP A 76 4.31 -7.98 -4.91
C ASP A 76 5.12 -7.15 -5.91
N ALA A 77 4.46 -6.58 -6.91
CA ALA A 77 5.08 -5.71 -7.91
C ALA A 77 5.18 -4.24 -7.46
N ASP A 78 4.72 -3.90 -6.27
CA ASP A 78 4.81 -2.53 -5.76
C ASP A 78 6.27 -2.09 -5.66
N PRO A 79 6.63 -0.89 -6.18
CA PRO A 79 8.00 -0.34 -6.06
C PRO A 79 8.51 -0.30 -4.63
N TYR A 80 7.64 -0.19 -3.63
CA TYR A 80 8.04 -0.23 -2.22
C TYR A 80 8.58 -1.59 -1.79
N VAL A 81 8.17 -2.67 -2.45
CA VAL A 81 8.76 -4.00 -2.19
C VAL A 81 10.20 -4.04 -2.69
N ALA A 82 10.41 -3.67 -3.96
CA ALA A 82 11.75 -3.67 -4.56
C ALA A 82 12.70 -2.69 -3.85
N ALA A 83 12.18 -1.55 -3.38
CA ALA A 83 12.97 -0.56 -2.65
C ALA A 83 13.31 -0.98 -1.21
N GLY A 84 12.77 -2.09 -0.74
CA GLY A 84 13.04 -2.57 0.62
C GLY A 84 12.28 -1.81 1.71
N VAL A 85 11.16 -1.18 1.38
CA VAL A 85 10.30 -0.48 2.35
C VAL A 85 9.50 -1.48 3.18
N TYR A 86 8.86 -2.45 2.51
CA TYR A 86 7.98 -3.41 3.16
C TYR A 86 8.75 -4.66 3.60
N GLN A 87 8.59 -5.05 4.85
CA GLN A 87 9.10 -6.33 5.36
C GLN A 87 8.05 -7.43 5.30
N LYS A 88 6.76 -7.08 5.21
CA LYS A 88 5.66 -8.04 5.15
C LYS A 88 4.49 -7.43 4.38
N VAL A 89 3.88 -8.23 3.51
CA VAL A 89 2.68 -7.86 2.78
C VAL A 89 1.65 -8.96 2.96
N THR A 90 0.46 -8.60 3.43
CA THR A 90 -0.66 -9.50 3.61
C THR A 90 -1.78 -9.08 2.67
N VAL A 91 -2.35 -10.05 1.93
CA VAL A 91 -3.47 -9.81 1.01
C VAL A 91 -4.63 -10.71 1.42
N LYS A 92 -5.81 -10.10 1.63
CA LYS A 92 -7.03 -10.82 2.02
C LYS A 92 -8.22 -10.32 1.20
N PRO A 93 -9.16 -11.22 0.87
CA PRO A 93 -10.44 -10.79 0.34
C PRO A 93 -11.13 -9.84 1.32
N PHE A 94 -11.78 -8.82 0.79
CA PHE A 94 -12.51 -7.83 1.58
C PHE A 94 -13.92 -7.67 1.04
N LYS A 95 -14.90 -7.88 1.91
CA LYS A 95 -16.31 -7.66 1.57
C LYS A 95 -16.74 -6.30 2.12
N ARG A 96 -17.03 -5.39 1.21
CA ARG A 96 -17.56 -4.08 1.62
C ARG A 96 -19.00 -4.25 2.12
N VAL A 97 -19.27 -3.78 3.32
CA VAL A 97 -20.60 -3.79 3.94
C VAL A 97 -21.17 -2.38 4.02
N LEU A 98 -20.33 -1.42 4.19
CA LEU A 98 -20.63 0.00 4.22
C LEU A 98 -19.80 0.71 3.15
#